data_87f932f3e47a86a316594b345f2c9a06
#
_entry.id   87f932f3e47a86a316594b345f2c9a06
#
_cell.length_a   1.000
_cell.length_b   1.000
_cell.length_c   1.000
_cell.angle_alpha   90.00
_cell.angle_beta   90.00
_cell.angle_gamma   90.00
#
_symmetry.space_group_name_H-M   'P 1'
#
loop_
_entity.id
_entity.type
_entity.pdbx_description
1 polymer ?
#
loop_
_entity_poly.entity_id
_entity_poly.type
_entity_poly.pdbx_seq_one_letter_code
_entity_poly.pdbx_strand_id
1 'polypeptide(L)'
;DVEGVPAALYDSTFSLQKDVLYYKIREYAAACRANKMEETAMEASKVYYTDFRCPVGTSLLDKLRRVCIAAGIKDIDMDGKFVAIKMHFGELGNLAFLRPNYAKVVADLCKEQGGLPFLTDCNTLYPGSRKNALEHLTCAQLNGFWPMTTGCQVIIADGLRGTDEAEVPVPNGEYCKTAKIGRAIMDADIFISLTHFKGHESTGFGGTLKNIGMGCGSRAGKMIQHAAGHPEVQQSLCRGCHRCAKECGSDAITYDANNKAVIDQTKCKGCGRCIGACNFDAIYSQCDSANEMLDRKMAEYAAAVCAGRPCFHVSLVQDISPNCDCHCENDAPILPDIGIFAS
;
A
#
# COMPACT_ATOMS: atom_id res chain seq x y z
N ASP A 1 7.01 -26.27 12.34
CA ASP A 1 6.78 -27.62 11.81
C ASP A 1 5.51 -27.58 10.98
N VAL A 2 5.68 -27.58 9.65
CA VAL A 2 4.58 -27.78 8.70
C VAL A 2 4.91 -29.07 7.94
N GLU A 3 4.51 -30.20 8.50
CA GLU A 3 4.48 -31.47 7.80
C GLU A 3 3.16 -31.61 7.05
N GLY A 4 3.23 -31.91 5.74
CA GLY A 4 2.08 -32.37 4.97
C GLY A 4 1.77 -31.69 3.63
N VAL A 5 2.78 -31.40 2.80
CA VAL A 5 2.54 -31.06 1.38
C VAL A 5 3.23 -32.10 0.50
N PRO A 6 2.50 -32.76 -0.45
CA PRO A 6 3.10 -33.76 -1.33
C PRO A 6 4.13 -33.17 -2.27
N ALA A 7 5.29 -33.80 -2.34
CA ALA A 7 6.47 -33.41 -3.12
C ALA A 7 6.41 -33.86 -4.59
N ALA A 8 5.40 -33.46 -5.35
CA ALA A 8 5.36 -33.80 -6.77
C ALA A 8 4.83 -32.60 -7.58
N LEU A 9 5.76 -31.78 -8.06
CA LEU A 9 5.75 -30.91 -9.21
C LEU A 9 6.81 -29.79 -9.03
N TYR A 10 8.07 -30.14 -9.17
CA TYR A 10 9.17 -29.15 -9.11
C TYR A 10 9.97 -29.18 -10.42
N ASP A 11 9.89 -28.07 -11.15
CA ASP A 11 10.85 -27.71 -12.18
C ASP A 11 12.04 -27.00 -11.50
N SER A 12 13.26 -27.29 -11.95
CA SER A 12 14.53 -26.91 -11.32
C SER A 12 14.80 -25.40 -11.20
N THR A 13 14.10 -24.57 -11.95
CA THR A 13 14.18 -23.10 -11.85
C THR A 13 13.40 -22.52 -10.67
N PHE A 14 12.40 -23.24 -10.17
CA PHE A 14 11.58 -22.86 -9.03
C PHE A 14 12.26 -23.11 -7.67
N SER A 15 13.21 -24.07 -7.63
CA SER A 15 13.98 -24.40 -6.43
C SER A 15 14.88 -23.24 -5.98
N LEU A 16 15.57 -22.57 -6.90
CA LEU A 16 16.49 -21.47 -6.56
C LEU A 16 15.78 -20.24 -5.94
N GLN A 17 14.56 -19.90 -6.38
CA GLN A 17 13.83 -18.76 -5.82
C GLN A 17 13.25 -19.05 -4.43
N LYS A 18 12.85 -20.26 -4.14
CA LYS A 18 12.40 -20.69 -2.80
C LYS A 18 13.54 -20.69 -1.79
N ASP A 19 14.70 -21.19 -2.18
CA ASP A 19 15.87 -21.23 -1.30
C ASP A 19 16.37 -19.82 -0.97
N VAL A 20 16.32 -18.89 -1.92
CA VAL A 20 16.66 -17.47 -1.68
C VAL A 20 15.67 -16.80 -0.74
N LEU A 21 14.37 -17.06 -0.87
CA LEU A 21 13.34 -16.47 0.01
C LEU A 21 13.43 -17.07 1.43
N TYR A 22 13.63 -18.38 1.54
CA TYR A 22 13.77 -19.06 2.83
C TYR A 22 15.07 -18.68 3.54
N TYR A 23 16.17 -18.49 2.79
CA TYR A 23 17.46 -18.02 3.31
C TYR A 23 17.36 -16.58 3.82
N LYS A 24 16.77 -15.67 3.05
CA LYS A 24 16.56 -14.27 3.46
C LYS A 24 15.69 -14.15 4.71
N ILE A 25 14.63 -14.94 4.83
CA ILE A 25 13.79 -14.95 6.04
C ILE A 25 14.58 -15.46 7.26
N ARG A 26 15.42 -16.48 7.09
CA ARG A 26 16.28 -16.99 8.16
C ARG A 26 17.40 -16.04 8.57
N GLU A 27 18.07 -15.37 7.61
CA GLU A 27 19.08 -14.36 7.90
C GLU A 27 18.46 -13.13 8.60
N TYR A 28 17.27 -12.68 8.19
CA TYR A 28 16.57 -11.60 8.85
C TYR A 28 16.17 -11.98 10.28
N ALA A 29 15.67 -13.19 10.50
CA ALA A 29 15.38 -13.69 11.83
C ALA A 29 16.62 -13.89 12.70
N ALA A 30 17.77 -14.23 12.10
CA ALA A 30 19.04 -14.35 12.79
C ALA A 30 19.66 -12.98 13.12
N ALA A 31 19.58 -12.02 12.22
CA ALA A 31 20.03 -10.63 12.44
C ALA A 31 19.20 -9.93 13.53
N CYS A 32 17.88 -10.18 13.58
CA CYS A 32 17.04 -9.70 14.67
C CYS A 32 17.40 -10.31 16.03
N ARG A 33 17.95 -11.53 16.07
CA ARG A 33 18.42 -12.18 17.32
C ARG A 33 19.83 -11.73 17.76
N ALA A 34 20.66 -11.23 16.83
CA ALA A 34 22.02 -10.82 17.10
C ALA A 34 22.14 -9.40 17.67
N ASN A 35 21.17 -8.52 17.39
CA ASN A 35 21.07 -7.22 18.04
C ASN A 35 20.37 -7.39 19.40
N LYS A 36 21.17 -7.59 20.45
CA LYS A 36 20.75 -7.46 21.85
C LYS A 36 20.37 -6.00 22.14
N MET A 37 19.19 -5.60 21.73
CA MET A 37 18.43 -4.58 22.44
C MET A 37 17.79 -5.27 23.65
N GLU A 38 17.84 -4.63 24.81
CA GLU A 38 17.14 -5.10 26.01
C GLU A 38 15.68 -5.40 25.64
N GLU A 39 15.35 -6.70 25.64
CA GLU A 39 14.01 -7.22 25.46
C GLU A 39 13.16 -6.78 26.68
N THR A 40 12.51 -5.64 26.58
CA THR A 40 11.15 -5.60 27.12
C THR A 40 10.38 -6.63 26.29
N ALA A 41 10.08 -7.79 26.89
CA ALA A 41 9.41 -8.89 26.24
C ALA A 41 8.07 -8.40 25.67
N MET A 42 8.07 -7.97 24.41
CA MET A 42 6.84 -7.70 23.69
C MET A 42 6.16 -9.05 23.45
N GLU A 43 4.97 -9.21 24.03
CA GLU A 43 4.15 -10.39 23.77
C GLU A 43 3.90 -10.50 22.26
N ALA A 44 4.18 -11.67 21.67
CA ALA A 44 3.99 -11.89 20.25
C ALA A 44 2.50 -11.72 19.88
N SER A 45 2.23 -10.91 18.86
CA SER A 45 0.87 -10.68 18.38
C SER A 45 0.24 -12.00 17.91
N LYS A 46 -1.01 -12.23 18.31
CA LYS A 46 -1.79 -13.38 17.84
C LYS A 46 -2.30 -13.13 16.44
N VAL A 47 -2.07 -14.08 15.53
CA VAL A 47 -2.58 -14.05 14.16
C VAL A 47 -3.61 -15.16 14.00
N TYR A 48 -4.80 -14.80 13.57
CA TYR A 48 -5.89 -15.71 13.29
C TYR A 48 -5.94 -16.03 11.81
N TYR A 49 -6.17 -17.31 11.48
CA TYR A 49 -6.12 -17.81 10.11
C TYR A 49 -7.35 -18.62 9.77
N THR A 50 -7.81 -18.53 8.51
CA THR A 50 -8.78 -19.44 7.91
C THR A 50 -8.44 -19.67 6.43
N ASP A 51 -8.52 -20.90 5.95
CA ASP A 51 -8.34 -21.22 4.53
C ASP A 51 -9.55 -20.80 3.69
N PHE A 52 -9.49 -21.01 2.35
CA PHE A 52 -10.59 -20.67 1.43
C PHE A 52 -11.60 -21.81 1.20
N ARG A 53 -11.45 -22.98 1.82
CA ARG A 53 -12.42 -24.07 1.70
C ARG A 53 -13.70 -23.71 2.42
N CYS A 54 -14.81 -23.67 1.68
CA CYS A 54 -16.11 -23.36 2.24
C CYS A 54 -17.01 -24.61 2.24
N PRO A 55 -17.48 -25.08 3.41
CA PRO A 55 -18.50 -26.11 3.48
C PRO A 55 -19.82 -25.57 2.91
N VAL A 56 -20.69 -26.49 2.51
CA VAL A 56 -22.04 -26.14 2.05
C VAL A 56 -22.77 -25.27 3.07
N GLY A 57 -23.36 -24.18 2.61
CA GLY A 57 -24.08 -23.23 3.45
C GLY A 57 -23.18 -22.17 4.14
N THR A 58 -21.88 -22.14 3.86
CA THR A 58 -20.96 -21.10 4.37
C THR A 58 -20.26 -20.42 3.20
N SER A 59 -20.33 -19.10 3.14
CA SER A 59 -19.60 -18.32 2.15
C SER A 59 -18.20 -17.93 2.64
N LEU A 60 -17.35 -17.54 1.68
CA LEU A 60 -16.02 -16.98 2.01
C LEU A 60 -16.14 -15.66 2.81
N LEU A 61 -17.20 -14.88 2.55
CA LEU A 61 -17.47 -13.64 3.30
C LEU A 61 -17.85 -13.93 4.77
N ASP A 62 -18.57 -15.03 5.02
CA ASP A 62 -18.83 -15.48 6.39
C ASP A 62 -17.55 -15.91 7.11
N LYS A 63 -16.62 -16.54 6.39
CA LYS A 63 -15.31 -16.91 6.93
C LYS A 63 -14.47 -15.69 7.27
N LEU A 64 -14.40 -14.70 6.35
CA LEU A 64 -13.75 -13.41 6.60
C LEU A 64 -14.33 -12.74 7.85
N ARG A 65 -15.66 -12.66 7.93
CA ARG A 65 -16.33 -12.08 9.09
C ARG A 65 -15.95 -12.79 10.38
N ARG A 66 -15.99 -14.14 10.38
CA ARG A 66 -15.65 -14.95 11.57
C ARG A 66 -14.20 -14.78 12.01
N VAL A 67 -13.24 -14.77 11.07
CA VAL A 67 -11.82 -14.60 11.42
C VAL A 67 -11.55 -13.19 11.97
N CYS A 68 -12.18 -12.15 11.42
CA CYS A 68 -12.07 -10.80 11.97
C CYS A 68 -12.64 -10.70 13.40
N ILE A 69 -13.80 -11.32 13.65
CA ILE A 69 -14.39 -11.34 15.00
C ILE A 69 -13.50 -12.11 15.97
N ALA A 70 -12.99 -13.28 15.57
CA ALA A 70 -12.09 -14.08 16.40
C ALA A 70 -10.77 -13.35 16.71
N ALA A 71 -10.29 -12.52 15.77
CA ALA A 71 -9.09 -11.70 15.92
C ALA A 71 -9.30 -10.43 16.76
N GLY A 72 -10.53 -10.18 17.26
CA GLY A 72 -10.80 -9.09 18.19
C GLY A 72 -11.22 -7.77 17.55
N ILE A 73 -11.69 -7.74 16.31
CA ILE A 73 -12.18 -6.48 15.70
C ILE A 73 -13.32 -5.86 16.52
N LYS A 74 -14.09 -6.67 17.24
CA LYS A 74 -15.19 -6.22 18.10
C LYS A 74 -14.74 -5.70 19.47
N ASP A 75 -13.48 -5.87 19.81
CA ASP A 75 -12.92 -5.37 21.07
C ASP A 75 -12.43 -3.91 20.93
N ILE A 76 -12.42 -3.40 19.69
CA ILE A 76 -12.07 -2.00 19.38
C ILE A 76 -13.32 -1.15 19.59
N ASP A 77 -13.26 -0.18 20.49
CA ASP A 77 -14.32 0.83 20.62
C ASP A 77 -14.37 1.73 19.39
N MET A 78 -15.42 1.57 18.57
CA MET A 78 -15.61 2.30 17.32
C MET A 78 -16.76 3.32 17.38
N ASP A 79 -17.52 3.38 18.47
CA ASP A 79 -18.73 4.22 18.53
C ASP A 79 -18.45 5.69 18.27
N GLY A 80 -19.09 6.25 17.25
CA GLY A 80 -18.93 7.62 16.79
C GLY A 80 -17.57 7.97 16.17
N LYS A 81 -16.67 7.00 15.96
CA LYS A 81 -15.30 7.23 15.51
C LYS A 81 -15.13 7.03 14.00
N PHE A 82 -14.27 7.84 13.38
CA PHE A 82 -13.85 7.64 11.99
C PHE A 82 -12.91 6.45 11.87
N VAL A 83 -13.22 5.52 10.94
CA VAL A 83 -12.43 4.32 10.69
C VAL A 83 -11.90 4.34 9.26
N ALA A 84 -10.59 4.53 9.11
CA ALA A 84 -9.94 4.46 7.81
C ALA A 84 -9.65 3.00 7.44
N ILE A 85 -10.33 2.48 6.41
CA ILE A 85 -10.06 1.15 5.85
C ILE A 85 -9.14 1.34 4.64
N LYS A 86 -7.84 1.12 4.85
CA LYS A 86 -6.82 1.25 3.81
C LYS A 86 -6.75 0.00 2.96
N MET A 87 -6.94 0.18 1.67
CA MET A 87 -6.75 -0.90 0.69
C MET A 87 -6.26 -0.34 -0.65
N HIS A 88 -5.88 -1.23 -1.56
CA HIS A 88 -5.56 -0.90 -2.93
C HIS A 88 -6.78 -1.14 -3.81
N PHE A 89 -7.17 -0.16 -4.63
CA PHE A 89 -8.38 -0.26 -5.47
C PHE A 89 -8.15 -0.97 -6.81
N GLY A 90 -6.91 -1.44 -7.08
CA GLY A 90 -6.51 -1.97 -8.38
C GLY A 90 -6.19 -0.87 -9.40
N GLU A 91 -5.31 -1.14 -10.36
CA GLU A 91 -5.15 -0.31 -11.55
C GLU A 91 -6.16 -0.76 -12.60
N LEU A 92 -6.62 0.14 -13.49
CA LEU A 92 -7.53 -0.25 -14.57
C LEU A 92 -6.88 -1.28 -15.48
N GLY A 93 -7.58 -2.39 -15.74
CA GLY A 93 -7.08 -3.53 -16.51
C GLY A 93 -6.55 -4.67 -15.63
N ASN A 94 -6.11 -4.42 -14.41
CA ASN A 94 -5.79 -5.46 -13.45
C ASN A 94 -7.08 -6.09 -12.89
N LEU A 95 -7.14 -7.41 -12.79
CA LEU A 95 -8.30 -8.13 -12.25
C LEU A 95 -7.96 -8.98 -11.00
N ALA A 96 -6.70 -8.96 -10.56
CA ALA A 96 -6.24 -9.71 -9.39
C ALA A 96 -6.45 -8.96 -8.06
N PHE A 97 -6.83 -7.68 -8.08
CA PHE A 97 -7.08 -6.91 -6.86
C PHE A 97 -8.24 -7.48 -6.03
N LEU A 98 -8.27 -7.17 -4.73
CA LEU A 98 -9.33 -7.62 -3.83
C LEU A 98 -10.70 -7.12 -4.26
N ARG A 99 -11.67 -8.02 -4.31
CA ARG A 99 -13.06 -7.69 -4.67
C ARG A 99 -13.71 -6.76 -3.63
N PRO A 100 -14.59 -5.83 -4.06
CA PRO A 100 -15.31 -4.91 -3.16
C PRO A 100 -16.12 -5.61 -2.04
N ASN A 101 -16.53 -6.85 -2.28
CA ASN A 101 -17.25 -7.67 -1.30
C ASN A 101 -16.49 -7.86 0.01
N TYR A 102 -15.16 -7.98 -0.05
CA TYR A 102 -14.33 -8.10 1.16
C TYR A 102 -14.32 -6.79 1.96
N ALA A 103 -14.22 -5.65 1.25
CA ALA A 103 -14.30 -4.33 1.89
C ALA A 103 -15.65 -4.11 2.56
N LYS A 104 -16.74 -4.58 1.94
CA LYS A 104 -18.09 -4.50 2.52
C LYS A 104 -18.16 -5.22 3.86
N VAL A 105 -17.63 -6.43 3.98
CA VAL A 105 -17.65 -7.18 5.26
C VAL A 105 -16.95 -6.41 6.37
N VAL A 106 -15.80 -5.83 6.08
CA VAL A 106 -15.04 -5.05 7.07
C VAL A 106 -15.78 -3.76 7.44
N ALA A 107 -16.34 -3.05 6.45
CA ALA A 107 -17.13 -1.84 6.67
C ALA A 107 -18.39 -2.12 7.50
N ASP A 108 -19.10 -3.22 7.22
CA ASP A 108 -20.30 -3.62 7.98
C ASP A 108 -19.93 -3.94 9.43
N LEU A 109 -18.80 -4.63 9.69
CA LEU A 109 -18.30 -4.89 11.04
C LEU A 109 -18.01 -3.61 11.84
N CYS A 110 -17.46 -2.58 11.17
CA CYS A 110 -17.23 -1.28 11.81
C CYS A 110 -18.56 -0.58 12.14
N LYS A 111 -19.50 -0.57 11.19
CA LYS A 111 -20.82 0.08 11.38
C LYS A 111 -21.65 -0.59 12.47
N GLU A 112 -21.60 -1.92 12.60
CA GLU A 112 -22.28 -2.65 13.67
C GLU A 112 -21.83 -2.24 15.07
N GLN A 113 -20.66 -1.59 15.17
CA GLN A 113 -20.10 -1.05 16.39
C GLN A 113 -20.23 0.48 16.51
N GLY A 114 -21.09 1.09 15.68
CA GLY A 114 -21.29 2.54 15.66
C GLY A 114 -20.19 3.34 14.95
N GLY A 115 -19.21 2.68 14.34
CA GLY A 115 -18.12 3.35 13.62
C GLY A 115 -18.54 3.98 12.30
N LEU A 116 -17.77 4.97 11.86
CA LEU A 116 -17.94 5.74 10.62
C LEU A 116 -16.84 5.34 9.61
N PRO A 117 -16.95 4.16 8.95
CA PRO A 117 -15.91 3.68 8.06
C PRO A 117 -15.90 4.40 6.72
N PHE A 118 -14.71 4.55 6.15
CA PHE A 118 -14.48 4.93 4.77
C PHE A 118 -13.32 4.12 4.19
N LEU A 119 -13.40 3.81 2.89
CA LEU A 119 -12.29 3.20 2.15
C LEU A 119 -11.31 4.29 1.71
N THR A 120 -10.03 4.00 1.75
CA THR A 120 -9.02 4.99 1.41
C THR A 120 -7.77 4.41 0.78
N ASP A 121 -7.12 5.24 -0.04
CA ASP A 121 -5.77 5.09 -0.58
C ASP A 121 -5.18 6.49 -0.83
N CYS A 122 -3.90 6.59 -1.18
CA CYS A 122 -3.28 7.83 -1.63
C CYS A 122 -2.89 7.75 -3.12
N ASN A 123 -2.81 8.91 -3.77
CA ASN A 123 -2.44 9.03 -5.18
C ASN A 123 -1.05 8.44 -5.49
N THR A 124 -0.86 8.00 -6.73
CA THR A 124 0.37 7.34 -7.19
C THR A 124 1.41 8.32 -7.72
N LEU A 125 2.67 7.84 -7.84
CA LEU A 125 3.78 8.58 -8.47
C LEU A 125 3.99 8.20 -9.94
N TYR A 126 3.49 7.03 -10.36
CA TYR A 126 3.70 6.50 -11.70
C TYR A 126 2.50 6.81 -12.61
N PRO A 127 2.69 6.73 -13.94
CA PRO A 127 1.61 6.81 -14.92
C PRO A 127 0.53 5.77 -14.64
N GLY A 128 -0.74 6.17 -14.81
CA GLY A 128 -1.88 5.29 -14.57
C GLY A 128 -3.13 6.07 -14.21
N SER A 129 -4.17 5.35 -13.82
CA SER A 129 -5.49 5.92 -13.54
C SER A 129 -5.68 6.40 -12.10
N ARG A 130 -4.60 6.49 -11.30
CA ARG A 130 -4.68 6.87 -9.87
C ARG A 130 -3.73 8.00 -9.49
N LYS A 131 -3.35 8.87 -10.44
CA LYS A 131 -2.37 9.94 -10.21
C LYS A 131 -2.94 11.25 -9.62
N ASN A 132 -4.26 11.41 -9.57
CA ASN A 132 -4.96 12.49 -8.87
C ASN A 132 -6.30 11.98 -8.35
N ALA A 133 -6.93 12.67 -7.41
CA ALA A 133 -8.11 12.16 -6.74
C ALA A 133 -9.30 11.88 -7.68
N LEU A 134 -9.49 12.66 -8.75
CA LEU A 134 -10.61 12.45 -9.67
C LEU A 134 -10.43 11.18 -10.48
N GLU A 135 -9.24 10.98 -11.05
CA GLU A 135 -8.89 9.77 -11.78
C GLU A 135 -8.90 8.55 -10.85
N HIS A 136 -8.36 8.71 -9.63
CA HIS A 136 -8.30 7.65 -8.63
C HIS A 136 -9.69 7.21 -8.16
N LEU A 137 -10.61 8.14 -7.90
CA LEU A 137 -12.01 7.84 -7.59
C LEU A 137 -12.70 7.17 -8.76
N THR A 138 -12.49 7.62 -9.99
CA THR A 138 -13.03 6.99 -11.19
C THR A 138 -12.51 5.56 -11.33
N CYS A 139 -11.22 5.32 -11.13
CA CYS A 139 -10.61 4.00 -11.13
C CYS A 139 -11.23 3.09 -10.07
N ALA A 140 -11.35 3.56 -8.83
CA ALA A 140 -12.00 2.83 -7.75
C ALA A 140 -13.44 2.45 -8.10
N GLN A 141 -14.19 3.38 -8.67
CA GLN A 141 -15.57 3.17 -9.09
C GLN A 141 -15.70 2.12 -10.20
N LEU A 142 -14.87 2.19 -11.23
CA LEU A 142 -14.84 1.23 -12.33
C LEU A 142 -14.44 -0.17 -11.86
N ASN A 143 -13.60 -0.26 -10.84
CA ASN A 143 -13.23 -1.50 -10.16
C ASN A 143 -14.27 -1.96 -9.12
N GLY A 144 -15.41 -1.28 -9.02
CA GLY A 144 -16.55 -1.68 -8.21
C GLY A 144 -16.56 -1.14 -6.77
N PHE A 145 -15.65 -0.25 -6.40
CA PHE A 145 -15.61 0.36 -5.06
C PHE A 145 -16.51 1.60 -5.00
N TRP A 146 -17.79 1.35 -4.75
CA TRP A 146 -18.85 2.36 -4.61
C TRP A 146 -19.52 2.27 -3.25
N PRO A 147 -20.12 3.35 -2.75
CA PRO A 147 -20.92 3.28 -1.53
C PRO A 147 -22.05 2.23 -1.60
N MET A 148 -22.62 2.00 -2.78
CA MET A 148 -23.68 1.00 -2.97
C MET A 148 -23.16 -0.45 -2.91
N THR A 149 -21.90 -0.69 -3.28
CA THR A 149 -21.29 -2.03 -3.27
C THR A 149 -20.58 -2.32 -1.96
N THR A 150 -19.91 -1.32 -1.40
CA THR A 150 -19.07 -1.46 -0.19
C THR A 150 -19.74 -1.00 1.08
N GLY A 151 -20.83 -0.23 0.95
CA GLY A 151 -21.56 0.31 2.09
C GLY A 151 -20.93 1.55 2.71
N CYS A 152 -19.78 2.05 2.27
CA CYS A 152 -19.13 3.25 2.79
C CYS A 152 -18.50 4.09 1.68
N GLN A 153 -18.18 5.34 1.99
CA GLN A 153 -17.59 6.29 1.04
C GLN A 153 -16.13 5.93 0.74
N VAL A 154 -15.62 6.42 -0.40
CA VAL A 154 -14.21 6.38 -0.76
C VAL A 154 -13.62 7.78 -0.65
N ILE A 155 -12.53 7.91 0.09
CA ILE A 155 -11.80 9.18 0.27
C ILE A 155 -10.35 8.96 -0.15
N ILE A 156 -9.86 9.78 -1.09
CA ILE A 156 -8.44 9.79 -1.45
C ILE A 156 -7.72 10.66 -0.44
N ALA A 157 -6.91 10.02 0.41
CA ALA A 157 -6.45 10.57 1.67
C ALA A 157 -5.48 11.75 1.55
N ASP A 158 -4.74 11.85 0.45
CA ASP A 158 -3.78 12.92 0.18
C ASP A 158 -4.36 14.02 -0.74
N GLY A 159 -5.69 14.08 -0.88
CA GLY A 159 -6.42 15.14 -1.55
C GLY A 159 -6.28 15.14 -3.07
N LEU A 160 -6.78 16.22 -3.69
CA LEU A 160 -6.91 16.33 -5.15
C LEU A 160 -5.60 16.07 -5.90
N ARG A 161 -4.48 16.55 -5.38
CA ARG A 161 -3.17 16.55 -6.06
C ARG A 161 -2.11 15.69 -5.33
N GLY A 162 -2.49 14.93 -4.34
CA GLY A 162 -1.55 14.10 -3.55
C GLY A 162 -0.69 14.91 -2.57
N THR A 163 -1.14 16.09 -2.16
CA THR A 163 -0.37 17.05 -1.35
C THR A 163 -1.07 17.46 -0.05
N ASP A 164 -2.24 16.91 0.23
CA ASP A 164 -2.89 17.06 1.52
C ASP A 164 -2.33 16.00 2.47
N GLU A 165 -1.40 16.42 3.33
CA GLU A 165 -0.59 15.52 4.14
C GLU A 165 -0.48 15.96 5.60
N ALA A 166 -0.34 14.98 6.48
CA ALA A 166 0.16 15.15 7.84
C ALA A 166 1.63 14.70 7.88
N GLU A 167 2.49 15.51 8.50
CA GLU A 167 3.85 15.11 8.83
C GLU A 167 3.86 14.62 10.28
N VAL A 168 4.22 13.35 10.47
CA VAL A 168 4.20 12.68 11.76
C VAL A 168 5.57 12.09 12.10
N PRO A 169 5.96 12.04 13.38
CA PRO A 169 7.22 11.43 13.77
C PRO A 169 7.21 9.93 13.48
N VAL A 170 8.36 9.39 13.08
CA VAL A 170 8.58 7.94 12.93
C VAL A 170 9.13 7.39 14.24
N PRO A 171 8.43 6.48 14.93
CA PRO A 171 8.92 5.87 16.15
C PRO A 171 10.25 5.14 15.90
N ASN A 172 11.30 5.53 16.61
CA ASN A 172 12.66 4.97 16.45
C ASN A 172 13.20 4.97 15.01
N GLY A 173 12.74 5.89 14.15
CA GLY A 173 13.12 5.96 12.75
C GLY A 173 14.65 6.09 12.56
N GLU A 174 15.23 5.19 11.79
CA GLU A 174 16.64 5.20 11.40
C GLU A 174 16.83 5.98 10.09
N TYR A 175 15.98 5.67 9.10
CA TYR A 175 16.04 6.22 7.74
C TYR A 175 15.13 7.42 7.53
N CYS A 176 14.00 7.45 8.22
CA CYS A 176 13.05 8.56 8.18
C CYS A 176 12.76 9.05 9.60
N LYS A 177 13.02 10.32 9.88
CA LYS A 177 12.66 10.92 11.18
C LYS A 177 11.19 11.32 11.25
N THR A 178 10.63 11.70 10.10
CA THR A 178 9.21 12.02 9.93
C THR A 178 8.66 11.31 8.69
N ALA A 179 7.37 11.01 8.71
CA ALA A 179 6.64 10.43 7.60
C ALA A 179 5.54 11.40 7.14
N LYS A 180 5.42 11.58 5.83
CA LYS A 180 4.36 12.38 5.20
C LYS A 180 3.25 11.45 4.74
N ILE A 181 2.16 11.46 5.48
CA ILE A 181 1.02 10.55 5.32
C ILE A 181 -0.21 11.33 4.82
N GLY A 182 -1.04 10.70 4.00
CA GLY A 182 -2.30 11.31 3.56
C GLY A 182 -3.16 11.77 4.73
N ARG A 183 -3.62 13.03 4.70
CA ARG A 183 -4.29 13.72 5.80
C ARG A 183 -5.46 12.92 6.35
N ALA A 184 -6.38 12.48 5.50
CA ALA A 184 -7.59 11.79 5.94
C ALA A 184 -7.30 10.47 6.68
N ILE A 185 -6.16 9.80 6.40
CA ILE A 185 -5.74 8.62 7.16
C ILE A 185 -5.35 9.01 8.58
N MET A 186 -4.64 10.11 8.76
CA MET A 186 -4.18 10.55 10.08
C MET A 186 -5.28 11.22 10.91
N ASP A 187 -6.30 11.77 10.25
CA ASP A 187 -7.47 12.36 10.92
C ASP A 187 -8.47 11.29 11.41
N ALA A 188 -8.34 10.04 10.94
CA ALA A 188 -9.16 8.94 11.43
C ALA A 188 -8.70 8.45 12.80
N ASP A 189 -9.65 8.10 13.66
CA ASP A 189 -9.42 7.60 15.02
C ASP A 189 -8.86 6.17 15.02
N ILE A 190 -9.32 5.35 14.06
CA ILE A 190 -9.00 3.94 13.95
C ILE A 190 -8.49 3.65 12.55
N PHE A 191 -7.47 2.80 12.46
CA PHE A 191 -6.89 2.38 11.21
C PHE A 191 -7.04 0.88 10.96
N ILE A 192 -7.61 0.51 9.82
CA ILE A 192 -7.72 -0.89 9.39
C ILE A 192 -7.00 -1.05 8.05
N SER A 193 -6.08 -2.02 7.94
CA SER A 193 -5.53 -2.42 6.65
C SER A 193 -6.26 -3.64 6.10
N LEU A 194 -6.80 -3.53 4.88
CA LEU A 194 -7.33 -4.65 4.11
C LEU A 194 -6.40 -4.89 2.92
N THR A 195 -5.65 -5.97 2.98
CA THR A 195 -4.48 -6.17 2.13
C THR A 195 -4.62 -7.38 1.23
N HIS A 196 -4.33 -7.19 -0.06
CA HIS A 196 -4.03 -8.25 -1.01
C HIS A 196 -2.54 -8.59 -0.94
N PHE A 197 -2.20 -9.84 -0.69
CA PHE A 197 -0.82 -10.33 -0.74
C PHE A 197 -0.51 -10.83 -2.15
N LYS A 198 0.57 -10.34 -2.76
CA LYS A 198 1.01 -10.66 -4.13
C LYS A 198 2.52 -10.46 -4.29
N GLY A 199 3.06 -10.85 -5.44
CA GLY A 199 4.44 -10.53 -5.83
C GLY A 199 4.69 -9.02 -5.99
N HIS A 200 5.94 -8.66 -6.06
CA HIS A 200 6.39 -7.29 -6.33
C HIS A 200 7.83 -7.28 -6.82
N GLU A 201 8.09 -6.53 -7.87
CA GLU A 201 9.36 -6.48 -8.60
C GLU A 201 10.53 -5.92 -7.75
N SER A 202 10.26 -4.96 -6.86
CA SER A 202 11.31 -4.31 -6.05
C SER A 202 11.41 -4.87 -4.63
N THR A 203 10.31 -5.31 -4.03
CA THR A 203 10.24 -5.71 -2.62
C THR A 203 10.08 -7.23 -2.44
N GLY A 204 10.14 -8.00 -3.53
CA GLY A 204 9.88 -9.44 -3.55
C GLY A 204 8.40 -9.78 -3.42
N PHE A 205 7.71 -9.19 -2.46
CA PHE A 205 6.25 -9.29 -2.32
C PHE A 205 5.64 -7.98 -1.79
N GLY A 206 4.36 -7.76 -2.09
CA GLY A 206 3.56 -6.68 -1.56
C GLY A 206 2.51 -7.21 -0.59
N GLY A 207 2.70 -6.98 0.71
CA GLY A 207 1.78 -7.36 1.78
C GLY A 207 1.34 -6.15 2.61
N THR A 208 0.99 -6.40 3.88
CA THR A 208 0.43 -5.39 4.80
C THR A 208 1.38 -4.22 5.00
N LEU A 209 2.69 -4.45 5.21
CA LEU A 209 3.66 -3.36 5.39
C LEU A 209 3.73 -2.44 4.18
N LYS A 210 3.70 -2.99 2.95
CA LYS A 210 3.66 -2.19 1.74
C LYS A 210 2.34 -1.45 1.58
N ASN A 211 1.21 -2.11 1.83
CA ASN A 211 -0.11 -1.49 1.78
C ASN A 211 -0.22 -0.29 2.73
N ILE A 212 0.38 -0.39 3.91
CA ILE A 212 0.42 0.70 4.89
C ILE A 212 1.51 1.70 4.52
N GLY A 213 2.78 1.31 4.53
CA GLY A 213 3.93 2.21 4.43
C GLY A 213 3.96 3.00 3.13
N MET A 214 3.95 2.30 1.98
CA MET A 214 3.90 2.96 0.67
C MET A 214 2.51 3.52 0.39
N GLY A 215 1.47 2.74 0.67
CA GLY A 215 0.10 3.09 0.31
C GLY A 215 -0.43 4.33 1.01
N CYS A 216 -0.14 4.52 2.30
CA CYS A 216 -0.59 5.68 3.08
C CYS A 216 0.29 6.93 2.88
N GLY A 217 1.50 6.79 2.33
CA GLY A 217 2.34 7.95 2.04
C GLY A 217 1.65 8.93 1.09
N SER A 218 1.71 10.23 1.39
CA SER A 218 1.36 11.27 0.43
C SER A 218 2.27 11.18 -0.80
N ARG A 219 2.02 11.97 -1.82
CA ARG A 219 2.92 12.01 -2.99
C ARG A 219 4.36 12.34 -2.58
N ALA A 220 4.58 13.33 -1.72
CA ALA A 220 5.90 13.66 -1.20
C ALA A 220 6.46 12.52 -0.32
N GLY A 221 5.62 11.87 0.48
CA GLY A 221 6.00 10.71 1.27
C GLY A 221 6.48 9.53 0.41
N LYS A 222 5.74 9.23 -0.68
CA LYS A 222 6.17 8.22 -1.65
C LYS A 222 7.49 8.59 -2.34
N MET A 223 7.68 9.87 -2.69
CA MET A 223 8.94 10.36 -3.25
C MET A 223 10.13 10.13 -2.32
N ILE A 224 9.98 10.41 -1.02
CA ILE A 224 11.03 10.17 -0.02
C ILE A 224 11.37 8.68 0.10
N GLN A 225 10.36 7.81 0.02
CA GLN A 225 10.57 6.37 0.07
C GLN A 225 11.33 5.85 -1.17
N HIS A 226 10.97 6.31 -2.38
CA HIS A 226 11.55 5.82 -3.64
C HIS A 226 12.90 6.47 -3.98
N ALA A 227 12.98 7.80 -4.00
CA ALA A 227 14.09 8.53 -4.65
C ALA A 227 14.61 9.69 -3.80
N ALA A 228 14.54 9.60 -2.50
CA ALA A 228 14.89 10.71 -1.62
C ALA A 228 14.23 12.06 -1.99
N GLY A 229 13.17 12.02 -2.80
CA GLY A 229 12.38 13.20 -3.17
C GLY A 229 12.75 13.86 -4.51
N HIS A 230 13.43 13.17 -5.43
CA HIS A 230 13.89 13.75 -6.69
C HIS A 230 13.13 13.23 -7.91
N PRO A 231 12.21 14.03 -8.54
CA PRO A 231 11.58 13.68 -9.80
C PRO A 231 12.51 13.99 -10.99
N GLU A 232 12.40 13.21 -12.07
CA GLU A 232 13.12 13.39 -13.31
C GLU A 232 12.19 13.52 -14.52
N VAL A 233 12.72 14.00 -15.64
CA VAL A 233 11.98 14.18 -16.90
C VAL A 233 12.53 13.24 -17.98
N GLN A 234 11.67 12.35 -18.46
CA GLN A 234 11.94 11.57 -19.67
C GLN A 234 11.74 12.48 -20.90
N GLN A 235 12.85 12.97 -21.44
CA GLN A 235 12.86 13.99 -22.49
C GLN A 235 12.12 13.56 -23.76
N SER A 236 12.15 12.26 -24.12
CA SER A 236 11.42 11.72 -25.28
C SER A 236 9.91 11.86 -25.18
N LEU A 237 9.35 11.79 -23.98
CA LEU A 237 7.91 11.91 -23.73
C LEU A 237 7.46 13.36 -23.50
N CYS A 238 8.37 14.24 -23.07
CA CYS A 238 8.02 15.62 -22.80
C CYS A 238 7.55 16.35 -24.07
N ARG A 239 6.42 17.05 -24.00
CA ARG A 239 5.82 17.82 -25.11
C ARG A 239 5.96 19.33 -24.94
N GLY A 240 6.66 19.79 -23.90
CA GLY A 240 6.84 21.24 -23.66
C GLY A 240 5.53 21.97 -23.36
N CYS A 241 4.56 21.33 -22.75
CA CYS A 241 3.22 21.91 -22.49
C CYS A 241 3.17 22.87 -21.29
N HIS A 242 4.24 23.02 -20.55
CA HIS A 242 4.43 23.94 -19.42
C HIS A 242 3.50 23.70 -18.20
N ARG A 243 2.73 22.63 -18.15
CA ARG A 243 1.84 22.33 -17.01
C ARG A 243 2.62 22.10 -15.72
N CYS A 244 3.70 21.34 -15.78
CA CYS A 244 4.53 21.01 -14.61
C CYS A 244 5.12 22.26 -13.94
N ALA A 245 5.55 23.26 -14.72
CA ALA A 245 6.06 24.52 -14.18
C ALA A 245 4.97 25.33 -13.48
N LYS A 246 3.74 25.35 -14.01
CA LYS A 246 2.61 26.04 -13.37
C LYS A 246 2.24 25.45 -12.01
N GLU A 247 2.52 24.16 -11.80
CA GLU A 247 2.27 23.47 -10.55
C GLU A 247 3.46 23.50 -9.59
N CYS A 248 4.62 23.98 -10.03
CA CYS A 248 5.84 24.02 -9.24
C CYS A 248 5.86 25.25 -8.33
N GLY A 249 5.51 25.07 -7.06
CA GLY A 249 5.53 26.15 -6.06
C GLY A 249 6.93 26.59 -5.61
N SER A 250 7.99 25.96 -6.13
CA SER A 250 9.39 26.32 -5.83
C SER A 250 10.16 26.86 -7.07
N ASP A 251 9.47 27.07 -8.18
CA ASP A 251 10.03 27.55 -9.46
C ASP A 251 11.26 26.73 -9.90
N ALA A 252 11.23 25.41 -9.63
CA ALA A 252 12.32 24.50 -9.94
C ALA A 252 12.30 23.98 -11.38
N ILE A 253 11.28 24.31 -12.20
CA ILE A 253 11.13 23.76 -13.55
C ILE A 253 11.32 24.85 -14.60
N THR A 254 12.32 24.64 -15.43
CA THR A 254 12.66 25.46 -16.58
C THR A 254 12.52 24.65 -17.88
N TYR A 255 12.86 25.25 -19.03
CA TYR A 255 12.77 24.60 -20.34
C TYR A 255 14.07 24.78 -21.09
N ASP A 256 14.52 23.73 -21.75
CA ASP A 256 15.70 23.75 -22.61
C ASP A 256 15.41 24.42 -23.97
N ALA A 257 16.43 24.48 -24.86
CA ALA A 257 16.31 25.04 -26.17
C ALA A 257 15.29 24.29 -27.06
N ASN A 258 14.96 23.05 -26.77
CA ASN A 258 13.95 22.24 -27.45
C ASN A 258 12.57 22.33 -26.80
N ASN A 259 12.38 23.29 -25.90
CA ASN A 259 11.16 23.46 -25.12
C ASN A 259 10.79 22.24 -24.26
N LYS A 260 11.78 21.47 -23.79
CA LYS A 260 11.58 20.34 -22.91
C LYS A 260 11.82 20.75 -21.47
N ALA A 261 11.01 20.21 -20.54
CA ALA A 261 11.13 20.53 -19.14
C ALA A 261 12.46 20.03 -18.56
N VAL A 262 13.08 20.86 -17.71
CA VAL A 262 14.29 20.55 -16.93
C VAL A 262 14.01 20.90 -15.47
N ILE A 263 14.31 19.98 -14.56
CA ILE A 263 14.08 20.18 -13.12
C ILE A 263 15.41 20.53 -12.45
N ASP A 264 15.47 21.70 -11.84
CA ASP A 264 16.57 22.12 -10.99
C ASP A 264 16.44 21.43 -9.63
N GLN A 265 17.26 20.42 -9.42
CA GLN A 265 17.21 19.59 -8.19
C GLN A 265 17.62 20.37 -6.93
N THR A 266 18.34 21.50 -7.06
CA THR A 266 18.70 22.34 -5.92
C THR A 266 17.52 23.15 -5.38
N LYS A 267 16.55 23.47 -6.24
CA LYS A 267 15.30 24.16 -5.90
C LYS A 267 14.15 23.20 -5.61
N CYS A 268 14.21 22.00 -6.13
CA CYS A 268 13.14 21.01 -6.01
C CYS A 268 12.91 20.64 -4.54
N LYS A 269 11.64 20.66 -4.11
CA LYS A 269 11.22 20.27 -2.74
C LYS A 269 10.68 18.84 -2.65
N GLY A 270 10.77 18.05 -3.74
CA GLY A 270 10.33 16.67 -3.76
C GLY A 270 8.81 16.46 -3.55
N CYS A 271 7.97 17.46 -3.78
CA CYS A 271 6.52 17.36 -3.53
C CYS A 271 5.76 16.52 -4.57
N GLY A 272 6.38 16.17 -5.71
CA GLY A 272 5.81 15.35 -6.78
C GLY A 272 4.61 15.94 -7.54
N ARG A 273 4.22 17.20 -7.33
CA ARG A 273 3.07 17.84 -8.05
C ARG A 273 3.23 17.76 -9.56
N CYS A 274 4.45 17.96 -10.04
CA CYS A 274 4.77 17.91 -11.48
C CYS A 274 4.49 16.55 -12.12
N ILE A 275 4.65 15.45 -11.37
CA ILE A 275 4.32 14.10 -11.82
C ILE A 275 2.81 14.01 -12.07
N GLY A 276 1.99 14.40 -11.09
CA GLY A 276 0.54 14.37 -11.23
C GLY A 276 -0.03 15.35 -12.25
N ALA A 277 0.72 16.42 -12.60
CA ALA A 277 0.31 17.40 -13.60
C ALA A 277 0.67 17.00 -15.03
N CYS A 278 1.56 16.02 -15.21
CA CYS A 278 2.03 15.63 -16.53
C CYS A 278 1.04 14.69 -17.22
N ASN A 279 0.36 15.18 -18.27
CA ASN A 279 -0.58 14.37 -19.06
C ASN A 279 0.13 13.44 -20.06
N PHE A 280 1.43 13.54 -20.20
CA PHE A 280 2.25 12.75 -21.13
C PHE A 280 3.14 11.77 -20.38
N ASP A 281 2.98 11.67 -19.07
CA ASP A 281 3.73 10.80 -18.18
C ASP A 281 5.25 10.93 -18.32
N ALA A 282 5.68 12.12 -18.74
CA ALA A 282 7.09 12.43 -18.97
C ALA A 282 7.87 12.73 -17.69
N ILE A 283 7.21 12.91 -16.54
CA ILE A 283 7.86 13.16 -15.25
C ILE A 283 7.59 11.98 -14.34
N TYR A 284 8.64 11.42 -13.78
CA TYR A 284 8.59 10.21 -12.96
C TYR A 284 9.53 10.33 -11.77
N SER A 285 9.38 9.42 -10.80
CA SER A 285 10.32 9.24 -9.71
C SER A 285 11.27 8.11 -10.06
N GLN A 286 12.59 8.36 -10.04
CA GLN A 286 13.55 7.27 -10.11
C GLN A 286 13.45 6.41 -8.84
N CYS A 287 13.60 5.11 -9.02
CA CYS A 287 13.81 4.18 -7.92
C CYS A 287 15.32 3.95 -7.78
N ASP A 288 16.01 4.94 -7.21
CA ASP A 288 17.47 4.91 -6.97
C ASP A 288 17.84 4.37 -5.58
N SER A 289 16.86 4.19 -4.70
CA SER A 289 17.06 3.48 -3.44
C SER A 289 17.26 1.99 -3.71
N ALA A 290 18.31 1.39 -3.16
CA ALA A 290 18.43 -0.08 -3.12
C ALA A 290 17.14 -0.66 -2.53
N ASN A 291 16.68 -1.80 -3.05
CA ASN A 291 15.43 -2.44 -2.62
C ASN A 291 15.32 -2.58 -1.09
N GLU A 292 16.44 -2.89 -0.44
CA GLU A 292 16.53 -2.97 1.01
C GLU A 292 16.22 -1.63 1.70
N MET A 293 16.72 -0.51 1.18
CA MET A 293 16.45 0.82 1.71
C MET A 293 14.98 1.20 1.55
N LEU A 294 14.36 0.84 0.42
CA LEU A 294 12.94 1.04 0.16
C LEU A 294 12.10 0.26 1.18
N ASP A 295 12.43 -1.01 1.42
CA ASP A 295 11.73 -1.88 2.38
C ASP A 295 11.80 -1.32 3.81
N ARG A 296 12.98 -0.85 4.23
CA ARG A 296 13.19 -0.25 5.56
C ARG A 296 12.37 1.03 5.73
N LYS A 297 12.40 1.94 4.75
CA LYS A 297 11.58 3.16 4.77
C LYS A 297 10.08 2.84 4.79
N MET A 298 9.62 1.84 4.04
CA MET A 298 8.22 1.41 4.08
C MET A 298 7.81 0.88 5.45
N ALA A 299 8.66 0.10 6.11
CA ALA A 299 8.41 -0.40 7.46
C ALA A 299 8.31 0.76 8.47
N GLU A 300 9.19 1.75 8.38
CA GLU A 300 9.16 2.95 9.21
C GLU A 300 7.89 3.80 8.98
N TYR A 301 7.48 3.98 7.72
CA TYR A 301 6.23 4.65 7.39
C TYR A 301 5.02 3.88 7.92
N ALA A 302 5.03 2.55 7.84
CA ALA A 302 3.96 1.73 8.42
C ALA A 302 3.88 1.88 9.94
N ALA A 303 5.01 1.91 10.63
CA ALA A 303 5.08 2.18 12.06
C ALA A 303 4.50 3.56 12.42
N ALA A 304 4.82 4.59 11.63
CA ALA A 304 4.30 5.95 11.82
C ALA A 304 2.78 6.03 11.63
N VAL A 305 2.24 5.33 10.64
CA VAL A 305 0.79 5.27 10.40
C VAL A 305 0.04 4.62 11.58
N CYS A 306 0.61 3.56 12.16
CA CYS A 306 -0.04 2.77 13.20
C CYS A 306 0.18 3.34 14.62
N ALA A 307 1.16 4.23 14.80
CA ALA A 307 1.52 4.72 16.13
C ALA A 307 0.38 5.46 16.83
N GLY A 308 0.14 5.13 18.10
CA GLY A 308 -0.73 5.88 19.02
C GLY A 308 -2.23 5.76 18.78
N ARG A 309 -2.69 4.81 17.98
CA ARG A 309 -4.12 4.55 17.72
C ARG A 309 -4.45 3.07 17.58
N PRO A 310 -5.70 2.67 17.79
CA PRO A 310 -6.12 1.30 17.51
C PRO A 310 -5.95 0.95 16.03
N CYS A 311 -5.36 -0.22 15.78
CA CYS A 311 -5.15 -0.75 14.43
C CYS A 311 -5.69 -2.18 14.34
N PHE A 312 -6.16 -2.55 13.14
CA PHE A 312 -6.56 -3.91 12.83
C PHE A 312 -6.09 -4.29 11.43
N HIS A 313 -5.58 -5.49 11.25
CA HIS A 313 -4.98 -5.91 10.00
C HIS A 313 -5.63 -7.16 9.44
N VAL A 314 -6.04 -7.10 8.17
CA VAL A 314 -6.59 -8.22 7.41
C VAL A 314 -5.76 -8.40 6.15
N SER A 315 -5.26 -9.61 5.91
CA SER A 315 -4.52 -9.96 4.70
C SER A 315 -5.16 -11.18 4.02
N LEU A 316 -5.50 -11.03 2.74
CA LEU A 316 -5.97 -12.10 1.89
C LEU A 316 -4.82 -12.55 0.99
N VAL A 317 -4.48 -13.83 1.07
CA VAL A 317 -3.39 -14.48 0.33
C VAL A 317 -4.05 -15.35 -0.73
N GLN A 318 -4.47 -14.70 -1.82
CA GLN A 318 -5.20 -15.28 -2.96
C GLN A 318 -4.78 -14.60 -4.26
N ASP A 319 -5.04 -15.21 -5.39
CA ASP A 319 -4.75 -14.66 -6.73
C ASP A 319 -3.32 -14.07 -6.80
N ILE A 320 -2.34 -14.79 -6.25
CA ILE A 320 -0.97 -14.29 -6.04
C ILE A 320 -0.26 -14.21 -7.38
N SER A 321 -0.36 -13.07 -8.05
CA SER A 321 0.39 -12.78 -9.28
C SER A 321 1.84 -12.38 -8.95
N PRO A 322 2.79 -12.49 -9.90
CA PRO A 322 4.16 -12.00 -9.73
C PRO A 322 4.22 -10.48 -9.62
N ASN A 323 3.24 -9.78 -10.20
CA ASN A 323 3.19 -8.32 -10.30
C ASN A 323 2.30 -7.68 -9.22
N CYS A 324 2.55 -6.41 -8.94
CA CYS A 324 1.73 -5.62 -8.04
C CYS A 324 0.39 -5.25 -8.69
N ASP A 325 -0.69 -5.10 -7.88
CA ASP A 325 -1.99 -4.56 -8.34
C ASP A 325 -1.91 -3.14 -8.91
N CYS A 326 -0.74 -2.52 -8.83
CA CYS A 326 -0.47 -1.20 -9.40
C CYS A 326 -0.15 -1.22 -10.90
N HIS A 327 -0.01 -2.39 -11.51
CA HIS A 327 0.13 -2.59 -12.94
C HIS A 327 -1.21 -2.95 -13.56
N CYS A 328 -1.45 -2.51 -14.79
CA CYS A 328 -2.67 -2.87 -15.53
C CYS A 328 -2.63 -4.32 -16.02
N GLU A 329 -1.44 -4.86 -16.24
CA GLU A 329 -1.20 -6.26 -16.57
C GLU A 329 -1.25 -7.09 -15.28
N ASN A 330 -1.91 -8.22 -15.31
CA ASN A 330 -1.79 -9.22 -14.27
C ASN A 330 -1.58 -10.60 -14.90
N ASP A 331 -0.54 -11.26 -14.45
CA ASP A 331 -0.23 -12.62 -14.87
C ASP A 331 -1.09 -13.66 -14.14
N ALA A 332 -1.01 -14.90 -14.61
CA ALA A 332 -1.60 -16.01 -13.89
C ALA A 332 -1.02 -16.11 -12.46
N PRO A 333 -1.82 -16.59 -11.49
CA PRO A 333 -1.33 -16.84 -10.15
C PRO A 333 -0.13 -17.79 -10.14
N ILE A 334 0.93 -17.42 -9.43
CA ILE A 334 2.18 -18.20 -9.33
C ILE A 334 2.23 -19.13 -8.11
N LEU A 335 1.33 -18.93 -7.16
CA LEU A 335 1.17 -19.75 -5.97
C LEU A 335 -0.32 -20.05 -5.77
N PRO A 336 -0.66 -21.20 -5.16
CA PRO A 336 -2.03 -21.49 -4.81
C PRO A 336 -2.53 -20.52 -3.73
N ASP A 337 -3.83 -20.30 -3.71
CA ASP A 337 -4.52 -19.54 -2.67
C ASP A 337 -4.30 -20.19 -1.30
N ILE A 338 -3.97 -19.38 -0.30
CA ILE A 338 -3.66 -19.87 1.06
C ILE A 338 -4.82 -19.61 2.00
N GLY A 339 -5.27 -18.37 2.15
CA GLY A 339 -6.33 -18.03 3.07
C GLY A 339 -6.34 -16.59 3.52
N ILE A 340 -7.08 -16.35 4.62
CA ILE A 340 -7.29 -15.05 5.24
C ILE A 340 -6.60 -15.03 6.60
N PHE A 341 -5.84 -13.99 6.86
CA PHE A 341 -5.16 -13.73 8.11
C PHE A 341 -5.71 -12.44 8.73
N ALA A 342 -5.92 -12.43 10.06
CA ALA A 342 -6.36 -11.24 10.79
C ALA A 342 -5.65 -11.13 12.15
N SER A 343 -5.33 -9.88 12.56
CA SER A 343 -4.70 -9.57 13.85
C SER A 343 -5.04 -8.14 14.31
#